data_852d5ccaba5909cf0349e23dd8a7a2e4
#
_entry.id   852d5ccaba5909cf0349e23dd8a7a2e4
#
_cell.length_a   1.000
_cell.length_b   1.000
_cell.length_c   1.000
_cell.angle_alpha   90.00
_cell.angle_beta   90.00
_cell.angle_gamma   90.00
#
_symmetry.space_group_name_H-M   'P 1'
#
loop_
_entity.id
_entity.type
_entity.pdbx_description
1 polymer ?
#
loop_
_entity_poly.entity_id
_entity_poly.type
_entity_poly.pdbx_seq_one_letter_code
_entity_poly.pdbx_strand_id
1 'polypeptide(L)'
;MIREKRTTPFFRRKLKPIEVKASKKISDLLLEMSWTGFQGRKLGEVVEVWEKMLKDDAVIFFGYAGSMSTTGQWKIINWLIEKRFIDVIVSTGANISEDILEAMGGTYWQGHHMVDDDELAKYKIDRFYDVFADELEYRQMENLIADFMRSLSPNRNYSSAEVLHLFGEHLSNLGIKSILAAAYENNVPVFCPAIVDSAYGIAYLVNKKIDEKFDVTIDQMRDFEQIVEIKRRAENSGVIYIGG
;
A
#
# COMPACT_ATOMS: atom_id res chain seq x y z
N MET A 1 10.35 -56.87 -6.34
CA MET A 1 10.70 -56.16 -7.58
C MET A 1 10.96 -54.70 -7.23
N ILE A 2 12.23 -54.29 -7.16
CA ILE A 2 12.62 -52.88 -6.97
C ILE A 2 12.37 -52.19 -8.34
N ARG A 3 11.31 -51.37 -8.43
CA ARG A 3 11.09 -50.57 -9.62
C ARG A 3 12.26 -49.62 -9.75
N GLU A 4 13.07 -49.73 -10.83
CA GLU A 4 14.05 -48.75 -11.22
C GLU A 4 13.42 -47.35 -11.16
N LYS A 5 14.06 -46.43 -10.46
CA LYS A 5 13.61 -45.03 -10.41
C LYS A 5 13.74 -44.45 -11.81
N ARG A 6 12.60 -44.22 -12.48
CA ARG A 6 12.54 -43.57 -13.79
C ARG A 6 13.11 -42.14 -13.64
N THR A 7 14.32 -41.91 -14.15
CA THR A 7 14.95 -40.60 -14.22
C THR A 7 14.45 -39.88 -15.47
N THR A 8 13.94 -38.64 -15.30
CA THR A 8 13.46 -37.79 -16.38
C THR A 8 13.73 -36.34 -16.01
N PRO A 9 14.07 -35.45 -16.95
CA PRO A 9 14.29 -34.04 -16.65
C PRO A 9 13.06 -33.31 -16.09
N PHE A 10 11.88 -33.92 -16.17
CA PHE A 10 10.62 -33.37 -15.64
C PHE A 10 10.39 -33.68 -14.15
N PHE A 11 11.04 -34.71 -13.59
CA PHE A 11 10.88 -35.09 -12.16
C PHE A 11 11.92 -34.39 -11.28
N ARG A 12 11.86 -33.06 -11.22
CA ARG A 12 12.86 -32.24 -10.53
C ARG A 12 12.68 -32.20 -9.00
N ARG A 13 11.45 -32.02 -8.51
CA ARG A 13 11.15 -31.89 -7.06
C ARG A 13 9.92 -32.72 -6.71
N LYS A 14 10.03 -33.57 -5.69
CA LYS A 14 8.89 -34.35 -5.21
C LYS A 14 7.97 -33.48 -4.38
N LEU A 15 6.65 -33.68 -4.48
CA LEU A 15 5.71 -33.12 -3.56
C LEU A 15 5.88 -33.74 -2.17
N LYS A 16 5.64 -32.95 -1.13
CA LYS A 16 5.57 -33.41 0.25
C LYS A 16 4.19 -33.04 0.81
N PRO A 17 3.43 -34.01 1.33
CA PRO A 17 2.20 -33.71 2.05
C PRO A 17 2.46 -32.84 3.28
N ILE A 18 1.54 -31.90 3.54
CA ILE A 18 1.58 -31.10 4.76
C ILE A 18 1.07 -31.94 5.93
N GLU A 19 1.81 -32.00 7.03
CA GLU A 19 1.37 -32.62 8.26
C GLU A 19 0.64 -31.61 9.16
N VAL A 20 -0.52 -32.01 9.69
CA VAL A 20 -1.28 -31.17 10.62
C VAL A 20 -0.78 -31.43 12.05
N LYS A 21 -0.28 -30.37 12.70
CA LYS A 21 0.18 -30.42 14.10
C LYS A 21 -0.35 -29.19 14.84
N ALA A 22 -0.87 -29.40 16.05
CA ALA A 22 -1.49 -28.32 16.84
C ALA A 22 -0.54 -27.14 17.18
N SER A 23 0.77 -27.42 17.27
CA SER A 23 1.80 -26.43 17.63
C SER A 23 2.60 -25.89 16.43
N LYS A 24 2.13 -26.11 15.19
CA LYS A 24 2.85 -25.65 14.01
C LYS A 24 2.83 -24.12 13.90
N LYS A 25 4.00 -23.51 13.74
CA LYS A 25 4.11 -22.07 13.46
C LYS A 25 3.64 -21.76 12.05
N ILE A 26 3.12 -20.56 11.84
CA ILE A 26 2.69 -20.09 10.50
C ILE A 26 3.86 -20.11 9.51
N SER A 27 5.06 -19.69 9.95
CA SER A 27 6.27 -19.75 9.12
C SER A 27 6.57 -21.15 8.62
N ASP A 28 6.45 -22.17 9.49
CA ASP A 28 6.72 -23.56 9.12
C ASP A 28 5.68 -24.08 8.14
N LEU A 29 4.40 -23.70 8.34
CA LEU A 29 3.32 -24.02 7.41
C LEU A 29 3.58 -23.43 6.03
N LEU A 30 3.93 -22.15 5.94
CA LEU A 30 4.21 -21.47 4.68
C LEU A 30 5.41 -22.10 3.93
N LEU A 31 6.48 -22.45 4.67
CA LEU A 31 7.63 -23.16 4.09
C LEU A 31 7.24 -24.56 3.58
N GLU A 32 6.42 -25.32 4.33
CA GLU A 32 5.91 -26.61 3.85
C GLU A 32 5.03 -26.46 2.61
N MET A 33 4.26 -25.38 2.49
CA MET A 33 3.42 -25.11 1.32
C MET A 33 4.25 -25.00 0.03
N SER A 34 5.50 -24.53 0.08
CA SER A 34 6.39 -24.49 -1.10
C SER A 34 6.70 -25.86 -1.69
N TRP A 35 6.47 -26.94 -0.92
CA TRP A 35 6.65 -28.33 -1.37
C TRP A 35 5.36 -28.98 -1.91
N THR A 36 4.26 -28.24 -1.95
CA THR A 36 2.95 -28.71 -2.46
C THR A 36 2.75 -28.40 -3.95
N GLY A 37 1.53 -28.35 -4.42
CA GLY A 37 1.16 -28.00 -5.80
C GLY A 37 0.26 -26.76 -5.87
N PHE A 38 0.03 -26.28 -7.08
CA PHE A 38 -0.89 -25.18 -7.41
C PHE A 38 -0.59 -23.89 -6.59
N GLN A 39 -1.65 -23.18 -6.17
CA GLN A 39 -1.53 -21.90 -5.45
C GLN A 39 -0.90 -22.04 -4.04
N GLY A 40 -1.09 -23.19 -3.39
CA GLY A 40 -0.42 -23.48 -2.12
C GLY A 40 1.10 -23.37 -2.23
N ARG A 41 1.69 -23.96 -3.29
CA ARG A 41 3.12 -23.82 -3.58
C ARG A 41 3.51 -22.37 -3.82
N LYS A 42 2.72 -21.65 -4.62
CA LYS A 42 3.01 -20.24 -4.95
C LYS A 42 3.09 -19.36 -3.69
N LEU A 43 2.19 -19.58 -2.73
CA LEU A 43 2.23 -18.85 -1.47
C LEU A 43 3.53 -19.14 -0.67
N GLY A 44 3.96 -20.40 -0.63
CA GLY A 44 5.26 -20.74 -0.02
C GLY A 44 6.45 -20.15 -0.76
N GLU A 45 6.44 -20.18 -2.11
CA GLU A 45 7.49 -19.58 -2.94
C GLU A 45 7.59 -18.05 -2.74
N VAL A 46 6.48 -17.34 -2.51
CA VAL A 46 6.50 -15.89 -2.21
C VAL A 46 7.33 -15.62 -0.96
N VAL A 47 7.15 -16.41 0.10
CA VAL A 47 7.92 -16.25 1.34
C VAL A 47 9.41 -16.48 1.10
N GLU A 48 9.76 -17.57 0.38
CA GLU A 48 11.16 -17.89 0.05
C GLU A 48 11.81 -16.77 -0.78
N VAL A 49 11.09 -16.20 -1.75
CA VAL A 49 11.60 -15.11 -2.61
C VAL A 49 11.79 -13.82 -1.80
N TRP A 50 10.81 -13.44 -0.97
CA TRP A 50 10.92 -12.22 -0.16
C TRP A 50 12.06 -12.32 0.86
N GLU A 51 12.17 -13.45 1.55
CA GLU A 51 13.30 -13.71 2.45
C GLU A 51 14.65 -13.59 1.72
N LYS A 52 14.74 -14.09 0.48
CA LYS A 52 15.92 -13.96 -0.34
C LYS A 52 16.23 -12.51 -0.70
N MET A 53 15.22 -11.71 -1.12
CA MET A 53 15.41 -10.30 -1.42
C MET A 53 15.97 -9.53 -0.22
N LEU A 54 15.49 -9.82 1.00
CA LEU A 54 15.99 -9.20 2.23
C LEU A 54 17.43 -9.61 2.54
N LYS A 55 17.83 -10.85 2.25
CA LYS A 55 19.19 -11.35 2.47
C LYS A 55 20.20 -10.85 1.43
N ASP A 56 19.73 -10.61 0.21
CA ASP A 56 20.56 -10.15 -0.91
C ASP A 56 20.74 -8.63 -0.93
N ASP A 57 20.26 -7.92 0.09
CA ASP A 57 20.27 -6.44 0.18
C ASP A 57 19.68 -5.77 -1.06
N ALA A 58 18.62 -6.34 -1.59
CA ALA A 58 17.95 -5.84 -2.78
C ALA A 58 17.07 -4.63 -2.45
N VAL A 59 17.04 -3.62 -3.32
CA VAL A 59 16.04 -2.54 -3.24
C VAL A 59 14.66 -3.13 -3.53
N ILE A 60 13.76 -3.11 -2.55
CA ILE A 60 12.43 -3.72 -2.62
C ILE A 60 11.37 -2.67 -2.93
N PHE A 61 10.81 -2.74 -4.13
CA PHE A 61 9.65 -1.96 -4.54
C PHE A 61 8.37 -2.66 -4.08
N PHE A 62 7.52 -1.94 -3.37
CA PHE A 62 6.23 -2.41 -2.91
C PHE A 62 5.12 -1.70 -3.66
N GLY A 63 4.54 -2.40 -4.64
CA GLY A 63 3.39 -1.92 -5.43
C GLY A 63 2.09 -2.46 -4.84
N TYR A 64 1.18 -1.58 -4.42
CA TYR A 64 -0.11 -2.04 -3.92
C TYR A 64 -1.26 -1.14 -4.35
N ALA A 65 -2.29 -1.81 -4.89
CA ALA A 65 -3.55 -1.23 -5.30
C ALA A 65 -4.74 -1.87 -4.57
N GLY A 66 -4.52 -3.01 -3.90
CA GLY A 66 -5.53 -3.61 -3.01
C GLY A 66 -5.85 -2.67 -1.84
N SER A 67 -7.12 -2.57 -1.47
CA SER A 67 -7.63 -1.61 -0.48
C SER A 67 -7.24 -2.01 0.95
N MET A 68 -5.95 -1.95 1.27
CA MET A 68 -5.44 -2.36 2.57
C MET A 68 -5.75 -1.35 3.68
N SER A 69 -5.95 -0.09 3.33
CA SER A 69 -6.22 0.97 4.29
C SER A 69 -7.63 0.85 4.87
N THR A 70 -8.67 0.82 4.04
CA THR A 70 -10.06 0.66 4.50
C THR A 70 -10.35 -0.71 5.12
N THR A 71 -9.56 -1.74 4.79
CA THR A 71 -9.74 -3.10 5.33
C THR A 71 -8.99 -3.37 6.63
N GLY A 72 -8.44 -2.32 7.26
CA GLY A 72 -7.77 -2.42 8.57
C GLY A 72 -6.37 -3.06 8.52
N GLN A 73 -5.72 -3.05 7.36
CA GLN A 73 -4.41 -3.69 7.17
C GLN A 73 -3.24 -2.69 7.04
N TRP A 74 -3.50 -1.40 7.09
CA TRP A 74 -2.49 -0.35 6.90
C TRP A 74 -1.35 -0.39 7.94
N LYS A 75 -1.61 -0.85 9.16
CA LYS A 75 -0.58 -1.02 10.19
C LYS A 75 0.47 -2.07 9.84
N ILE A 76 0.11 -3.03 8.96
CA ILE A 76 1.09 -3.98 8.40
C ILE A 76 2.07 -3.22 7.50
N ILE A 77 1.57 -2.28 6.69
CA ILE A 77 2.43 -1.46 5.81
C ILE A 77 3.37 -0.60 6.65
N ASN A 78 2.87 0.07 7.71
CA ASN A 78 3.70 0.83 8.62
C ASN A 78 4.82 -0.03 9.22
N TRP A 79 4.48 -1.23 9.68
CA TRP A 79 5.46 -2.15 10.23
C TRP A 79 6.53 -2.57 9.19
N LEU A 80 6.14 -2.80 7.93
CA LEU A 80 7.09 -3.12 6.85
C LEU A 80 8.04 -1.95 6.57
N ILE A 81 7.53 -0.71 6.60
CA ILE A 81 8.32 0.51 6.45
C ILE A 81 9.32 0.64 7.62
N GLU A 82 8.84 0.59 8.86
CA GLU A 82 9.62 0.74 10.08
C GLU A 82 10.73 -0.33 10.21
N LYS A 83 10.46 -1.54 9.71
CA LYS A 83 11.44 -2.64 9.71
C LYS A 83 12.36 -2.65 8.49
N ARG A 84 12.20 -1.69 7.58
CA ARG A 84 12.98 -1.63 6.34
C ARG A 84 12.86 -2.90 5.50
N PHE A 85 11.66 -3.49 5.46
CA PHE A 85 11.35 -4.65 4.62
C PHE A 85 10.87 -4.25 3.22
N ILE A 86 10.65 -2.95 3.01
CA ILE A 86 10.36 -2.31 1.73
C ILE A 86 11.12 -0.98 1.68
N ASP A 87 11.58 -0.60 0.50
CA ASP A 87 12.42 0.58 0.29
C ASP A 87 11.73 1.66 -0.55
N VAL A 88 10.80 1.26 -1.39
CA VAL A 88 10.05 2.16 -2.29
C VAL A 88 8.60 1.71 -2.33
N ILE A 89 7.68 2.64 -2.19
CA ILE A 89 6.24 2.38 -2.31
C ILE A 89 5.72 2.99 -3.60
N VAL A 90 4.91 2.21 -4.33
CA VAL A 90 4.10 2.69 -5.47
C VAL A 90 2.66 2.29 -5.20
N SER A 91 1.77 3.27 -4.99
CA SER A 91 0.41 3.02 -4.51
C SER A 91 -0.64 3.82 -5.25
N THR A 92 -1.90 3.42 -5.07
CA THR A 92 -3.06 4.27 -5.40
C THR A 92 -3.23 5.37 -4.34
N GLY A 93 -3.82 6.50 -4.74
CA GLY A 93 -4.08 7.60 -3.83
C GLY A 93 -5.03 7.23 -2.68
N ALA A 94 -6.01 6.36 -2.92
CA ALA A 94 -6.91 5.83 -1.91
C ALA A 94 -6.15 5.18 -0.74
N ASN A 95 -5.22 4.26 -1.03
CA ASN A 95 -4.46 3.58 0.02
C ASN A 95 -3.60 4.49 0.90
N ILE A 96 -3.13 5.63 0.36
CA ILE A 96 -2.25 6.58 1.07
C ILE A 96 -3.00 7.81 1.59
N SER A 97 -4.32 7.78 1.58
CA SER A 97 -5.21 8.77 2.21
C SER A 97 -6.15 8.12 3.24
N GLU A 98 -6.71 6.97 2.92
CA GLU A 98 -7.76 6.32 3.73
C GLU A 98 -7.27 5.80 5.08
N ASP A 99 -5.98 5.48 5.24
CA ASP A 99 -5.39 5.15 6.53
C ASP A 99 -5.37 6.35 7.49
N ILE A 100 -5.36 7.58 6.95
CA ILE A 100 -5.36 8.82 7.73
C ILE A 100 -6.66 8.97 8.51
N LEU A 101 -7.80 8.51 7.96
CA LEU A 101 -9.09 8.53 8.67
C LEU A 101 -8.98 7.83 10.03
N GLU A 102 -8.51 6.57 10.06
CA GLU A 102 -8.31 5.86 11.33
C GLU A 102 -7.18 6.46 12.17
N ALA A 103 -6.11 6.96 11.55
CA ALA A 103 -5.01 7.61 12.25
C ALA A 103 -5.44 8.91 12.94
N MET A 104 -6.50 9.57 12.47
CA MET A 104 -7.15 10.74 13.09
C MET A 104 -8.17 10.35 14.18
N GLY A 105 -8.47 9.07 14.36
CA GLY A 105 -9.42 8.57 15.34
C GLY A 105 -10.80 8.22 14.77
N GLY A 106 -11.00 8.30 13.45
CA GLY A 106 -12.18 7.79 12.77
C GLY A 106 -12.22 6.27 12.73
N THR A 107 -13.29 5.70 12.18
CA THR A 107 -13.51 4.25 12.24
C THR A 107 -14.10 3.72 10.94
N TYR A 108 -13.52 2.63 10.43
CA TYR A 108 -14.16 1.78 9.42
C TYR A 108 -14.97 0.68 10.09
N TRP A 109 -16.11 0.36 9.50
CA TRP A 109 -17.08 -0.60 10.03
C TRP A 109 -17.26 -1.79 9.10
N GLN A 110 -17.45 -2.96 9.65
CA GLN A 110 -17.87 -4.11 8.85
C GLN A 110 -19.30 -3.91 8.37
N GLY A 111 -19.47 -3.95 7.07
CA GLY A 111 -20.74 -3.79 6.39
C GLY A 111 -21.11 -5.02 5.58
N HIS A 112 -21.92 -4.83 4.54
CA HIS A 112 -22.34 -5.87 3.62
C HIS A 112 -22.47 -5.30 2.20
N HIS A 113 -21.96 -6.02 1.21
CA HIS A 113 -21.91 -5.57 -0.19
C HIS A 113 -23.29 -5.50 -0.90
N MET A 114 -24.31 -6.15 -0.34
CA MET A 114 -25.69 -6.18 -0.87
C MET A 114 -26.63 -5.19 -0.19
N VAL A 115 -26.09 -4.22 0.52
CA VAL A 115 -26.90 -3.17 1.14
C VAL A 115 -27.36 -2.16 0.09
N ASP A 116 -28.52 -1.51 0.35
CA ASP A 116 -29.04 -0.46 -0.52
C ASP A 116 -28.26 0.83 -0.30
N ASP A 117 -27.58 1.32 -1.34
CA ASP A 117 -26.79 2.55 -1.29
C ASP A 117 -27.66 3.80 -1.08
N ASP A 118 -28.92 3.82 -1.55
CA ASP A 118 -29.84 4.93 -1.28
C ASP A 118 -30.22 5.00 0.21
N GLU A 119 -30.22 3.89 0.91
CA GLU A 119 -30.38 3.86 2.36
C GLU A 119 -29.14 4.36 3.07
N LEU A 120 -27.96 3.91 2.68
CA LEU A 120 -26.70 4.38 3.26
C LEU A 120 -26.53 5.90 3.09
N ALA A 121 -26.88 6.45 1.93
CA ALA A 121 -26.82 7.87 1.65
C ALA A 121 -27.69 8.71 2.62
N LYS A 122 -28.86 8.21 3.05
CA LYS A 122 -29.71 8.90 4.04
C LYS A 122 -29.04 9.04 5.41
N TYR A 123 -28.17 8.09 5.75
CA TYR A 123 -27.41 8.08 6.99
C TYR A 123 -26.01 8.68 6.84
N LYS A 124 -25.62 9.14 5.63
CA LYS A 124 -24.30 9.65 5.31
C LYS A 124 -23.20 8.63 5.59
N ILE A 125 -23.41 7.44 5.06
CA ILE A 125 -22.47 6.33 5.16
C ILE A 125 -21.88 6.07 3.78
N ASP A 126 -20.56 6.14 3.67
CA ASP A 126 -19.79 5.73 2.50
C ASP A 126 -19.56 4.21 2.53
N ARG A 127 -19.63 3.57 1.36
CA ARG A 127 -19.44 2.13 1.23
C ARG A 127 -18.28 1.79 0.30
N PHE A 128 -17.37 0.99 0.81
CA PHE A 128 -16.23 0.42 0.10
C PHE A 128 -16.42 -1.11 0.04
N TYR A 129 -17.24 -1.59 -0.88
CA TYR A 129 -17.70 -2.97 -1.02
C TYR A 129 -18.46 -3.45 0.24
N ASP A 130 -17.80 -4.07 1.20
CA ASP A 130 -18.38 -4.54 2.49
C ASP A 130 -17.80 -3.83 3.72
N VAL A 131 -17.18 -2.69 3.50
CA VAL A 131 -16.67 -1.80 4.55
C VAL A 131 -17.43 -0.47 4.49
N PHE A 132 -17.78 0.08 5.64
CA PHE A 132 -18.49 1.35 5.76
C PHE A 132 -17.65 2.38 6.49
N ALA A 133 -17.84 3.66 6.14
CA ALA A 133 -17.26 4.79 6.84
C ALA A 133 -18.31 5.90 7.03
N ASP A 134 -18.16 6.70 8.08
CA ASP A 134 -18.95 7.92 8.25
C ASP A 134 -18.47 9.00 7.27
N GLU A 135 -19.37 9.53 6.44
CA GLU A 135 -19.07 10.56 5.44
C GLU A 135 -18.47 11.84 6.07
N LEU A 136 -18.86 12.18 7.30
CA LEU A 136 -18.34 13.37 7.97
C LEU A 136 -16.89 13.16 8.42
N GLU A 137 -16.55 11.97 8.94
CA GLU A 137 -15.16 11.61 9.27
C GLU A 137 -14.29 11.58 8.01
N TYR A 138 -14.83 11.03 6.91
CA TYR A 138 -14.13 11.00 5.62
C TYR A 138 -13.86 12.43 5.09
N ARG A 139 -14.84 13.33 5.18
CA ARG A 139 -14.68 14.74 4.82
C ARG A 139 -13.68 15.49 5.70
N GLN A 140 -13.54 15.11 6.98
CA GLN A 140 -12.49 15.70 7.85
C GLN A 140 -11.09 15.33 7.34
N MET A 141 -10.88 14.10 6.91
CA MET A 141 -9.63 13.65 6.29
C MET A 141 -9.37 14.42 4.98
N GLU A 142 -10.36 14.55 4.10
CA GLU A 142 -10.24 15.33 2.85
C GLU A 142 -9.89 16.80 3.12
N ASN A 143 -10.50 17.40 4.14
CA ASN A 143 -10.18 18.78 4.54
C ASN A 143 -8.75 18.91 5.08
N LEU A 144 -8.24 17.94 5.83
CA LEU A 144 -6.85 17.95 6.27
C LEU A 144 -5.90 17.94 5.07
N ILE A 145 -6.19 17.11 4.05
CA ILE A 145 -5.40 17.09 2.81
C ILE A 145 -5.50 18.44 2.07
N ALA A 146 -6.71 19.03 1.99
CA ALA A 146 -6.92 20.32 1.36
C ALA A 146 -6.16 21.44 2.09
N ASP A 147 -6.17 21.45 3.40
CA ASP A 147 -5.45 22.42 4.23
C ASP A 147 -3.94 22.32 4.01
N PHE A 148 -3.40 21.10 4.00
CA PHE A 148 -2.00 20.87 3.66
C PHE A 148 -1.67 21.38 2.26
N MET A 149 -2.48 21.05 1.24
CA MET A 149 -2.22 21.46 -0.15
C MET A 149 -2.16 22.99 -0.30
N ARG A 150 -2.89 23.76 0.50
CA ARG A 150 -2.78 25.24 0.51
C ARG A 150 -1.43 25.76 1.03
N SER A 151 -0.70 24.95 1.76
CA SER A 151 0.65 25.31 2.23
C SER A 151 1.73 25.11 1.15
N LEU A 152 1.43 24.41 0.06
CA LEU A 152 2.37 24.16 -1.02
C LEU A 152 2.62 25.44 -1.84
N SER A 153 3.83 25.59 -2.35
CA SER A 153 4.20 26.74 -3.19
C SER A 153 3.51 26.66 -4.56
N PRO A 154 2.73 27.67 -4.99
CA PRO A 154 2.00 27.65 -6.25
C PRO A 154 2.89 27.73 -7.48
N ASN A 155 4.15 28.16 -7.34
CA ASN A 155 5.09 28.36 -8.47
C ASN A 155 6.09 27.21 -8.60
N ARG A 156 5.79 26.07 -8.02
CA ARG A 156 6.67 24.89 -8.06
C ARG A 156 5.93 23.69 -8.65
N ASN A 157 6.60 23.01 -9.57
CA ASN A 157 6.18 21.70 -10.04
C ASN A 157 6.71 20.63 -9.09
N TYR A 158 5.83 19.86 -8.52
CA TYR A 158 6.17 18.77 -7.61
C TYR A 158 6.08 17.43 -8.34
N SER A 159 6.87 16.44 -7.95
CA SER A 159 6.50 15.03 -8.18
C SER A 159 5.44 14.60 -7.17
N SER A 160 4.73 13.50 -7.41
CA SER A 160 3.84 12.96 -6.37
C SER A 160 4.63 12.57 -5.12
N ALA A 161 5.82 12.01 -5.31
CA ALA A 161 6.69 11.63 -4.20
C ALA A 161 7.12 12.84 -3.34
N GLU A 162 7.40 14.00 -3.94
CA GLU A 162 7.70 15.22 -3.18
C GLU A 162 6.50 15.70 -2.37
N VAL A 163 5.30 15.74 -2.96
CA VAL A 163 4.06 16.13 -2.26
C VAL A 163 3.78 15.18 -1.09
N LEU A 164 3.87 13.88 -1.34
CA LEU A 164 3.57 12.86 -0.33
C LEU A 164 4.61 12.83 0.80
N HIS A 165 5.87 13.12 0.49
CA HIS A 165 6.91 13.29 1.51
C HIS A 165 6.64 14.49 2.42
N LEU A 166 6.32 15.66 1.83
CA LEU A 166 5.97 16.87 2.60
C LEU A 166 4.68 16.65 3.42
N PHE A 167 3.72 15.91 2.88
CA PHE A 167 2.52 15.59 3.62
C PHE A 167 2.80 14.60 4.76
N GLY A 168 3.68 13.62 4.55
CA GLY A 168 4.16 12.73 5.61
C GLY A 168 4.84 13.48 6.75
N GLU A 169 5.68 14.49 6.44
CA GLU A 169 6.25 15.39 7.43
C GLU A 169 5.18 16.14 8.21
N HIS A 170 4.19 16.70 7.50
CA HIS A 170 3.08 17.43 8.12
C HIS A 170 2.28 16.53 9.09
N LEU A 171 1.94 15.30 8.67
CA LEU A 171 1.22 14.33 9.49
C LEU A 171 2.03 13.91 10.72
N SER A 172 3.32 13.65 10.55
CA SER A 172 4.23 13.33 11.65
C SER A 172 4.30 14.46 12.68
N ASN A 173 4.40 15.73 12.23
CA ASN A 173 4.38 16.91 13.09
C ASN A 173 3.06 17.08 13.86
N LEU A 174 1.95 16.63 13.30
CA LEU A 174 0.64 16.60 13.97
C LEU A 174 0.47 15.38 14.90
N GLY A 175 1.42 14.45 14.93
CA GLY A 175 1.33 13.21 15.69
C GLY A 175 0.38 12.15 15.07
N ILE A 176 -0.02 12.33 13.82
CA ILE A 176 -0.89 11.41 13.07
C ILE A 176 -0.04 10.28 12.49
N LYS A 177 -0.15 9.09 13.08
CA LYS A 177 0.63 7.90 12.69
C LYS A 177 0.00 7.21 11.48
N SER A 178 0.33 7.66 10.28
CA SER A 178 -0.14 7.15 9.00
C SER A 178 0.97 6.44 8.20
N ILE A 179 0.62 5.84 7.08
CA ILE A 179 1.59 5.27 6.13
C ILE A 179 2.58 6.34 5.66
N LEU A 180 2.08 7.54 5.33
CA LEU A 180 2.94 8.63 4.87
C LEU A 180 3.86 9.17 5.98
N ALA A 181 3.37 9.28 7.21
CA ALA A 181 4.20 9.68 8.35
C ALA A 181 5.32 8.65 8.60
N ALA A 182 4.98 7.36 8.61
CA ALA A 182 5.98 6.29 8.74
C ALA A 182 6.99 6.31 7.58
N ALA A 183 6.54 6.56 6.34
CA ALA A 183 7.40 6.66 5.17
C ALA A 183 8.36 7.85 5.28
N TYR A 184 7.88 9.02 5.71
CA TYR A 184 8.70 10.21 5.97
C TYR A 184 9.78 9.93 7.02
N GLU A 185 9.39 9.43 8.19
CA GLU A 185 10.29 9.15 9.32
C GLU A 185 11.38 8.12 8.97
N ASN A 186 11.11 7.23 8.02
CA ASN A 186 12.05 6.20 7.58
C ASN A 186 12.70 6.48 6.22
N ASN A 187 12.48 7.65 5.61
CA ASN A 187 13.01 8.02 4.30
C ASN A 187 12.65 7.00 3.19
N VAL A 188 11.43 6.48 3.20
CA VAL A 188 10.89 5.61 2.16
C VAL A 188 10.08 6.46 1.17
N PRO A 189 10.50 6.61 -0.09
CA PRO A 189 9.75 7.37 -1.07
C PRO A 189 8.43 6.66 -1.42
N VAL A 190 7.36 7.45 -1.52
CA VAL A 190 6.02 6.99 -1.91
C VAL A 190 5.62 7.67 -3.20
N PHE A 191 5.37 6.89 -4.24
CA PHE A 191 4.92 7.34 -5.55
C PHE A 191 3.45 7.02 -5.76
N CYS A 192 2.71 7.96 -6.35
CA CYS A 192 1.31 7.77 -6.69
C CYS A 192 1.03 8.20 -8.13
N PRO A 193 1.15 7.29 -9.12
CA PRO A 193 1.01 7.62 -10.55
C PRO A 193 -0.36 8.16 -10.94
N ALA A 194 -1.40 7.91 -10.16
CA ALA A 194 -2.77 8.37 -10.42
C ALA A 194 -3.33 9.13 -9.20
N ILE A 195 -2.54 10.03 -8.62
CA ILE A 195 -2.88 10.74 -7.37
C ILE A 195 -4.21 11.51 -7.44
N VAL A 196 -4.57 11.99 -8.61
CA VAL A 196 -5.83 12.74 -8.85
C VAL A 196 -7.08 11.87 -8.66
N ASP A 197 -6.99 10.55 -8.83
CA ASP A 197 -8.09 9.61 -8.64
C ASP A 197 -8.19 9.17 -7.16
N SER A 198 -8.36 10.15 -6.27
CA SER A 198 -8.45 9.92 -4.82
C SER A 198 -8.82 11.20 -4.07
N ALA A 199 -8.80 11.16 -2.73
CA ALA A 199 -9.02 12.32 -1.85
C ALA A 199 -8.11 13.51 -2.18
N TYR A 200 -6.93 13.30 -2.76
CA TYR A 200 -6.05 14.39 -3.19
C TYR A 200 -6.64 15.20 -4.35
N GLY A 201 -7.28 14.55 -5.34
CA GLY A 201 -7.99 15.25 -6.42
C GLY A 201 -9.20 16.02 -5.91
N ILE A 202 -9.95 15.45 -4.97
CA ILE A 202 -11.07 16.11 -4.29
C ILE A 202 -10.57 17.33 -3.51
N ALA A 203 -9.52 17.20 -2.74
CA ALA A 203 -8.88 18.28 -1.97
C ALA A 203 -8.44 19.44 -2.88
N TYR A 204 -7.90 19.15 -4.07
CA TYR A 204 -7.58 20.17 -5.06
C TYR A 204 -8.82 20.94 -5.50
N LEU A 205 -9.92 20.23 -5.82
CA LEU A 205 -11.19 20.87 -6.24
C LEU A 205 -11.83 21.68 -5.12
N VAL A 206 -11.75 21.21 -3.87
CA VAL A 206 -12.21 21.96 -2.69
C VAL A 206 -11.47 23.30 -2.61
N ASN A 207 -10.13 23.28 -2.74
CA ASN A 207 -9.34 24.51 -2.72
C ASN A 207 -9.63 25.43 -3.90
N LYS A 208 -9.81 24.90 -5.11
CA LYS A 208 -10.22 25.67 -6.29
C LYS A 208 -11.58 26.38 -6.10
N LYS A 209 -12.49 25.75 -5.38
CA LYS A 209 -13.82 26.34 -5.07
C LYS A 209 -13.69 27.47 -4.05
N ILE A 210 -12.73 27.42 -3.14
CA ILE A 210 -12.46 28.46 -2.14
C ILE A 210 -11.70 29.63 -2.77
N ASP A 211 -10.69 29.33 -3.57
CA ASP A 211 -9.86 30.31 -4.29
C ASP A 211 -9.61 29.83 -5.73
N GLU A 212 -10.24 30.51 -6.69
CA GLU A 212 -10.08 30.20 -8.12
C GLU A 212 -8.61 30.29 -8.61
N LYS A 213 -7.78 31.06 -7.90
CA LYS A 213 -6.35 31.20 -8.21
C LYS A 213 -5.48 30.11 -7.60
N PHE A 214 -6.06 29.29 -6.71
CA PHE A 214 -5.31 28.14 -6.16
C PHE A 214 -4.78 27.26 -7.29
N ASP A 215 -3.48 26.98 -7.26
CA ASP A 215 -2.84 26.15 -8.26
C ASP A 215 -1.67 25.36 -7.63
N VAL A 216 -1.68 24.06 -7.85
CA VAL A 216 -0.61 23.13 -7.48
C VAL A 216 -0.41 22.19 -8.65
N THR A 217 0.79 22.17 -9.20
CA THR A 217 1.13 21.27 -10.30
C THR A 217 1.90 20.06 -9.78
N ILE A 218 1.38 18.87 -10.09
CA ILE A 218 2.03 17.59 -9.85
C ILE A 218 2.46 16.99 -11.18
N ASP A 219 3.77 16.91 -11.40
CA ASP A 219 4.39 16.38 -12.61
C ASP A 219 4.75 14.90 -12.41
N GLN A 220 3.91 14.03 -12.95
CA GLN A 220 4.10 12.58 -12.84
C GLN A 220 5.27 12.06 -13.70
N MET A 221 5.75 12.82 -14.68
CA MET A 221 6.94 12.43 -15.44
C MET A 221 8.18 12.46 -14.53
N ARG A 222 8.22 13.37 -13.56
CA ARG A 222 9.29 13.39 -12.53
C ARG A 222 9.24 12.16 -11.62
N ASP A 223 8.05 11.63 -11.31
CA ASP A 223 7.95 10.36 -10.59
C ASP A 223 8.60 9.23 -11.36
N PHE A 224 8.34 9.16 -12.66
CA PHE A 224 8.93 8.13 -13.52
C PHE A 224 10.46 8.25 -13.58
N GLU A 225 11.00 9.45 -13.75
CA GLU A 225 12.44 9.70 -13.72
C GLU A 225 13.07 9.26 -12.38
N GLN A 226 12.45 9.59 -11.26
CA GLN A 226 12.91 9.23 -9.93
C GLN A 226 12.91 7.72 -9.70
N ILE A 227 11.85 7.01 -10.10
CA ILE A 227 11.76 5.55 -10.00
C ILE A 227 12.84 4.88 -10.83
N VAL A 228 13.05 5.34 -12.07
CA VAL A 228 14.10 4.82 -12.97
C VAL A 228 15.48 5.05 -12.36
N GLU A 229 15.73 6.21 -11.76
CA GLU A 229 17.02 6.53 -11.14
C GLU A 229 17.28 5.65 -9.89
N ILE A 230 16.27 5.42 -9.05
CA ILE A 230 16.38 4.48 -7.92
C ILE A 230 16.74 3.08 -8.44
N LYS A 231 16.02 2.60 -9.48
CA LYS A 231 16.30 1.28 -10.07
C LYS A 231 17.68 1.21 -10.69
N ARG A 232 18.15 2.28 -11.33
CA ARG A 232 19.46 2.32 -11.99
C ARG A 232 20.62 2.25 -10.98
N ARG A 233 20.44 2.83 -9.79
CA ARG A 233 21.44 2.80 -8.71
C ARG A 233 21.45 1.48 -7.93
N ALA A 234 20.35 0.74 -7.95
CA ALA A 234 20.25 -0.53 -7.25
C ALA A 234 21.06 -1.61 -7.96
N GLU A 235 21.97 -2.26 -7.25
CA GLU A 235 22.68 -3.44 -7.73
C GLU A 235 21.70 -4.60 -7.96
N ASN A 236 20.89 -4.89 -6.92
CA ASN A 236 19.80 -5.85 -6.97
C ASN A 236 18.47 -5.17 -6.67
N SER A 237 17.39 -5.66 -7.24
CA SER A 237 16.06 -5.18 -6.92
C SER A 237 15.01 -6.28 -6.99
N GLY A 238 13.99 -6.15 -6.17
CA GLY A 238 12.82 -7.01 -6.20
C GLY A 238 11.53 -6.19 -6.18
N VAL A 239 10.43 -6.82 -6.53
CA VAL A 239 9.10 -6.19 -6.53
C VAL A 239 8.12 -7.10 -5.82
N ILE A 240 7.29 -6.51 -4.97
CA ILE A 240 6.14 -7.15 -4.33
C ILE A 240 4.89 -6.42 -4.81
N TYR A 241 3.89 -7.17 -5.28
CA TYR A 241 2.60 -6.62 -5.68
C TYR A 241 1.48 -7.14 -4.81
N ILE A 242 0.59 -6.24 -4.37
CA ILE A 242 -0.66 -6.57 -3.67
C ILE A 242 -1.82 -5.88 -4.38
N GLY A 243 -2.81 -6.67 -4.76
CA GLY A 243 -3.96 -6.23 -5.54
C GLY A 243 -3.76 -6.45 -7.04
N GLY A 244 -4.69 -5.97 -7.84
CA GLY A 244 -4.68 -6.14 -9.30
C GLY A 244 -5.46 -5.05 -10.01
#